data_1c29f9314af293d86251ad65d841fb18
#
_entry.id   1c29f9314af293d86251ad65d841fb18
#
_cell.length_a   1.000
_cell.length_b   1.000
_cell.length_c   1.000
_cell.angle_alpha   90.00
_cell.angle_beta   90.00
_cell.angle_gamma   90.00
#
_symmetry.space_group_name_H-M   'P 1'
#
loop_
_entity.id
_entity.type
_entity.pdbx_description
1 polymer ?
#
loop_
_entity_poly.entity_id
_entity_poly.type
_entity_poly.pdbx_seq_one_letter_code
_entity_poly.pdbx_strand_id
1 'polypeptide(L)'
;MSKKLYLLQVQPEGKILELDPDNGELRTLVDGLKTHPDGIALDRSAGRLYVSYMGAEISPDSLEFFQADGRLESMTTEGNERRLLAGNGVFVTGKQLVHDAENHWLYWCDREGMRVFRARDDGSELTVLVQAGLFPAQSRDYTRHCVGVAIDSQHGHIYWTQKGPSKGGKGRILRAGLTLPQGAEADNRPDIEVVMASLPEPIDLEFDAEAGVMYWTDRGDDASGGNSLNSARLVDGRFTDHQILARGLEEGIALVSDTESGRMWLTDLGGNVWEYSLTSGGPLRRI
;
A
#
# COMPACT_ATOMS: atom_id res chain seq x y z
N MET A 1 22.70 -0.88 -14.95
CA MET A 1 22.47 0.22 -13.99
C MET A 1 22.20 -0.44 -12.65
N SER A 2 22.74 0.09 -11.53
CA SER A 2 22.38 -0.42 -10.21
C SER A 2 20.86 -0.20 -9.97
N LYS A 3 20.22 -1.14 -9.28
CA LYS A 3 18.82 -1.00 -8.89
C LYS A 3 18.72 0.02 -7.77
N LYS A 4 17.57 0.67 -7.65
CA LYS A 4 17.28 1.65 -6.61
C LYS A 4 15.94 1.33 -6.00
N LEU A 5 15.87 1.39 -4.68
CA LEU A 5 14.64 1.34 -3.91
C LEU A 5 14.35 2.74 -3.36
N TYR A 6 13.09 3.16 -3.45
CA TYR A 6 12.63 4.37 -2.80
C TYR A 6 11.88 3.98 -1.53
N LEU A 7 12.31 4.56 -0.40
CA LEU A 7 11.84 4.21 0.92
C LEU A 7 11.23 5.42 1.61
N LEU A 8 10.25 5.19 2.45
CA LEU A 8 9.63 6.20 3.28
C LEU A 8 9.99 5.97 4.74
N GLN A 9 10.59 6.97 5.37
CA GLN A 9 10.73 7.02 6.82
C GLN A 9 9.57 7.82 7.39
N VAL A 10 8.82 7.21 8.30
CA VAL A 10 7.65 7.84 8.92
C VAL A 10 8.04 8.66 10.14
N GLN A 11 8.92 8.11 10.99
CA GLN A 11 9.35 8.68 12.28
C GLN A 11 10.86 8.54 12.46
N PRO A 12 11.48 9.38 13.33
CA PRO A 12 10.92 10.48 14.12
C PRO A 12 10.53 11.71 13.28
N GLU A 13 11.00 11.78 12.05
CA GLU A 13 10.72 12.84 11.08
C GLU A 13 10.53 12.21 9.71
N GLY A 14 9.50 12.67 8.97
CA GLY A 14 9.20 12.14 7.65
C GLY A 14 10.32 12.40 6.66
N LYS A 15 10.76 11.34 5.94
CA LYS A 15 11.78 11.43 4.88
C LYS A 15 11.42 10.55 3.68
N ILE A 16 11.97 10.92 2.54
CA ILE A 16 12.02 10.06 1.35
C ILE A 16 13.48 9.74 1.10
N LEU A 17 13.77 8.46 1.01
CA LEU A 17 15.12 7.92 0.89
C LEU A 17 15.28 7.12 -0.40
N GLU A 18 16.49 7.06 -0.92
CA GLU A 18 16.92 6.17 -2.00
C GLU A 18 17.95 5.19 -1.44
N LEU A 19 17.75 3.90 -1.65
CA LEU A 19 18.65 2.84 -1.24
C LEU A 19 19.12 2.05 -2.46
N ASP A 20 20.43 1.83 -2.58
CA ASP A 20 20.98 0.81 -3.47
C ASP A 20 20.99 -0.54 -2.73
N PRO A 21 20.13 -1.51 -3.12
CA PRO A 21 19.99 -2.77 -2.38
C PRO A 21 21.19 -3.72 -2.54
N ASP A 22 22.09 -3.45 -3.48
CA ASP A 22 23.23 -4.31 -3.75
C ASP A 22 24.48 -3.94 -2.91
N ASN A 23 24.60 -2.67 -2.52
CA ASN A 23 25.73 -2.18 -1.73
C ASN A 23 25.34 -1.51 -0.40
N GLY A 24 24.02 -1.29 -0.16
CA GLY A 24 23.51 -0.67 1.06
C GLY A 24 23.68 0.85 1.12
N GLU A 25 24.08 1.51 0.03
CA GLU A 25 24.20 2.97 -0.01
C GLU A 25 22.83 3.64 0.12
N LEU A 26 22.67 4.46 1.17
CA LEU A 26 21.43 5.17 1.50
C LEU A 26 21.59 6.67 1.30
N ARG A 27 20.72 7.28 0.54
CA ARG A 27 20.67 8.72 0.27
C ARG A 27 19.33 9.32 0.67
N THR A 28 19.32 10.44 1.36
CA THR A 28 18.11 11.22 1.62
C THR A 28 17.77 12.09 0.41
N LEU A 29 16.57 11.94 -0.12
CA LEU A 29 16.05 12.76 -1.22
C LEU A 29 15.26 13.96 -0.70
N VAL A 30 14.38 13.71 0.28
CA VAL A 30 13.56 14.75 0.92
C VAL A 30 13.64 14.55 2.43
N ASP A 31 13.85 15.64 3.15
CA ASP A 31 13.94 15.69 4.61
C ASP A 31 12.93 16.68 5.19
N GLY A 32 12.71 16.60 6.49
CA GLY A 32 11.90 17.59 7.23
C GLY A 32 10.41 17.57 6.86
N LEU A 33 9.86 16.45 6.46
CA LEU A 33 8.44 16.31 6.17
C LEU A 33 7.63 16.38 7.47
N LYS A 34 6.77 17.40 7.56
CA LYS A 34 5.89 17.60 8.73
C LYS A 34 4.66 16.71 8.74
N THR A 35 4.41 16.01 7.64
CA THR A 35 3.33 15.05 7.46
C THR A 35 3.95 13.69 7.17
N HIS A 36 3.35 12.64 7.69
CA HIS A 36 3.91 11.29 7.65
C HIS A 36 3.70 10.65 6.26
N PRO A 37 4.75 10.41 5.46
CA PRO A 37 4.62 9.70 4.19
C PRO A 37 4.34 8.21 4.45
N ASP A 38 3.52 7.56 3.62
CA ASP A 38 3.18 6.14 3.81
C ASP A 38 3.19 5.30 2.53
N GLY A 39 2.54 5.74 1.45
CA GLY A 39 2.56 5.04 0.17
C GLY A 39 3.46 5.73 -0.84
N ILE A 40 4.17 4.94 -1.64
CA ILE A 40 5.05 5.45 -2.70
C ILE A 40 4.92 4.60 -3.97
N ALA A 41 4.87 5.26 -5.13
CA ALA A 41 4.91 4.61 -6.43
C ALA A 41 5.88 5.33 -7.37
N LEU A 42 6.47 4.57 -8.30
CA LEU A 42 7.45 5.06 -9.26
C LEU A 42 6.91 4.97 -10.68
N ASP A 43 6.92 6.09 -11.40
CA ASP A 43 6.88 6.09 -12.86
C ASP A 43 8.32 6.18 -13.39
N ARG A 44 8.84 5.05 -13.87
CA ARG A 44 10.19 4.98 -14.45
C ARG A 44 10.29 5.76 -15.75
N SER A 45 9.22 5.80 -16.54
CA SER A 45 9.21 6.43 -17.86
C SER A 45 9.26 7.94 -17.78
N ALA A 46 8.52 8.51 -16.83
CA ALA A 46 8.49 9.94 -16.57
C ALA A 46 9.54 10.41 -15.56
N GLY A 47 10.25 9.50 -14.89
CA GLY A 47 11.20 9.83 -13.82
C GLY A 47 10.53 10.51 -12.63
N ARG A 48 9.34 10.01 -12.23
CA ARG A 48 8.53 10.61 -11.18
C ARG A 48 8.20 9.63 -10.06
N LEU A 49 8.17 10.17 -8.85
CA LEU A 49 7.63 9.54 -7.66
C LEU A 49 6.27 10.14 -7.34
N TYR A 50 5.35 9.29 -6.89
CA TYR A 50 4.08 9.67 -6.29
C TYR A 50 4.10 9.23 -4.84
N VAL A 51 3.69 10.11 -3.92
CA VAL A 51 3.75 9.84 -2.48
C VAL A 51 2.44 10.25 -1.83
N SER A 52 1.84 9.33 -1.07
CA SER A 52 0.70 9.62 -0.20
C SER A 52 1.17 9.92 1.22
N TYR A 53 0.43 10.77 1.92
CA TYR A 53 0.73 11.21 3.27
C TYR A 53 -0.47 11.00 4.19
N MET A 54 -0.19 10.55 5.39
CA MET A 54 -1.19 10.31 6.43
C MET A 54 -1.76 11.60 7.05
N GLY A 55 -1.12 12.74 6.83
CA GLY A 55 -1.46 14.00 7.48
C GLY A 55 -0.72 14.20 8.80
N ALA A 56 -1.27 15.06 9.66
CA ALA A 56 -0.74 15.35 10.98
C ALA A 56 -1.34 14.43 12.05
N GLU A 57 -0.53 14.02 13.01
CA GLU A 57 -1.02 13.31 14.20
C GLU A 57 -1.94 14.21 15.04
N ILE A 58 -2.95 13.61 15.69
CA ILE A 58 -3.84 14.34 16.60
C ILE A 58 -3.13 14.76 17.90
N SER A 59 -2.08 14.08 18.28
CA SER A 59 -1.16 14.45 19.36
C SER A 59 0.22 13.84 19.07
N PRO A 60 1.31 14.44 19.59
CA PRO A 60 2.65 13.93 19.37
C PRO A 60 2.80 12.44 19.69
N ASP A 61 3.47 11.70 18.83
CA ASP A 61 3.77 10.27 18.96
C ASP A 61 2.55 9.34 19.11
N SER A 62 1.35 9.82 18.75
CA SER A 62 0.12 9.03 18.86
C SER A 62 -0.05 8.02 17.71
N LEU A 63 0.53 8.29 16.54
CA LEU A 63 0.26 7.59 15.27
C LEU A 63 -1.23 7.50 14.92
N GLU A 64 -2.03 8.42 15.45
CA GLU A 64 -3.47 8.58 15.17
C GLU A 64 -3.71 9.78 14.24
N PHE A 65 -4.40 9.53 13.13
CA PHE A 65 -4.60 10.48 12.03
C PHE A 65 -6.10 10.60 11.75
N PHE A 66 -6.77 11.53 12.42
CA PHE A 66 -8.23 11.73 12.29
C PHE A 66 -8.59 13.13 11.77
N GLN A 67 -7.66 13.78 11.06
CA GLN A 67 -7.91 15.03 10.38
C GLN A 67 -8.00 14.81 8.88
N ALA A 68 -8.85 15.57 8.19
CA ALA A 68 -8.94 15.49 6.73
C ALA A 68 -7.82 16.30 6.06
N ASP A 69 -6.58 15.96 6.37
CA ASP A 69 -5.37 16.66 5.89
C ASP A 69 -4.38 15.73 5.16
N GLY A 70 -4.81 14.52 4.83
CA GLY A 70 -4.09 13.62 3.95
C GLY A 70 -3.80 14.26 2.58
N ARG A 71 -2.69 13.90 1.96
CA ARG A 71 -2.23 14.45 0.67
C ARG A 71 -1.65 13.38 -0.23
N LEU A 72 -1.74 13.65 -1.54
CA LEU A 72 -1.03 12.95 -2.59
C LEU A 72 -0.19 13.98 -3.35
N GLU A 73 1.10 13.74 -3.48
CA GLU A 73 2.04 14.58 -4.21
C GLU A 73 2.77 13.79 -5.27
N SER A 74 3.20 14.49 -6.33
CA SER A 74 4.20 13.98 -7.27
C SER A 74 5.48 14.80 -7.18
N MET A 75 6.62 14.16 -7.48
CA MET A 75 7.94 14.80 -7.54
C MET A 75 8.84 14.06 -8.51
N THR A 76 9.99 14.64 -8.87
CA THR A 76 11.02 13.90 -9.62
C THR A 76 11.64 12.80 -8.74
N THR A 77 12.31 11.85 -9.36
CA THR A 77 13.09 10.80 -8.65
C THR A 77 14.23 11.36 -7.79
N GLU A 78 14.55 12.65 -7.96
CA GLU A 78 15.52 13.39 -7.13
C GLU A 78 14.86 14.17 -5.97
N GLY A 79 13.53 14.03 -5.79
CA GLY A 79 12.78 14.73 -4.75
C GLY A 79 12.43 16.20 -5.05
N ASN A 80 12.66 16.65 -6.28
CA ASN A 80 12.41 18.02 -6.73
C ASN A 80 11.04 18.18 -7.40
N GLU A 81 10.66 19.40 -7.78
CA GLU A 81 9.42 19.71 -8.52
C GLU A 81 8.15 19.12 -7.89
N ARG A 82 8.04 19.27 -6.58
CA ARG A 82 6.90 18.74 -5.83
C ARG A 82 5.60 19.44 -6.23
N ARG A 83 4.57 18.65 -6.49
CA ARG A 83 3.23 19.11 -6.88
C ARG A 83 2.17 18.39 -6.08
N LEU A 84 1.23 19.12 -5.51
CA LEU A 84 0.03 18.55 -4.88
C LEU A 84 -0.91 18.05 -5.99
N LEU A 85 -1.29 16.77 -5.93
CA LEU A 85 -2.25 16.14 -6.83
C LEU A 85 -3.64 16.03 -6.20
N ALA A 86 -3.71 15.67 -4.91
CA ALA A 86 -4.93 15.63 -4.13
C ALA A 86 -4.64 15.97 -2.67
N GLY A 87 -5.59 16.62 -1.99
CA GLY A 87 -5.45 17.06 -0.59
C GLY A 87 -6.54 18.06 -0.23
N ASN A 88 -6.25 18.97 0.71
CA ASN A 88 -7.16 20.06 1.09
C ASN A 88 -8.55 19.56 1.53
N GLY A 89 -8.60 18.51 2.35
CA GLY A 89 -9.85 17.97 2.87
C GLY A 89 -10.46 16.83 2.05
N VAL A 90 -9.83 16.43 0.94
CA VAL A 90 -10.34 15.35 0.07
C VAL A 90 -10.33 14.01 0.78
N PHE A 91 -9.26 13.68 1.49
CA PHE A 91 -9.14 12.43 2.24
C PHE A 91 -8.45 12.63 3.59
N VAL A 92 -8.53 11.62 4.45
CA VAL A 92 -8.09 11.68 5.84
C VAL A 92 -6.66 11.21 5.95
N THR A 93 -6.41 9.93 5.62
CA THR A 93 -5.12 9.29 5.88
C THR A 93 -4.67 8.50 4.65
N GLY A 94 -3.81 9.11 3.83
CA GLY A 94 -3.23 8.43 2.67
C GLY A 94 -2.36 7.26 3.11
N LYS A 95 -2.67 6.07 2.57
CA LYS A 95 -1.95 4.83 2.80
C LYS A 95 -1.34 4.33 1.50
N GLN A 96 -1.17 3.03 1.34
CA GLN A 96 -0.50 2.45 0.19
C GLN A 96 -1.05 2.96 -1.15
N LEU A 97 -0.16 3.05 -2.12
CA LEU A 97 -0.36 3.70 -3.42
C LEU A 97 0.22 2.83 -4.53
N VAL A 98 -0.52 2.66 -5.61
CA VAL A 98 -0.04 2.01 -6.83
C VAL A 98 -0.25 2.91 -8.06
N HIS A 99 0.69 2.86 -8.99
CA HIS A 99 0.64 3.56 -10.28
C HIS A 99 0.47 2.57 -11.42
N ASP A 100 -0.61 2.72 -12.17
CA ASP A 100 -0.83 2.08 -13.47
C ASP A 100 -0.22 2.97 -14.55
N ALA A 101 1.05 2.73 -14.84
CA ALA A 101 1.82 3.55 -15.78
C ALA A 101 1.30 3.46 -17.23
N GLU A 102 0.71 2.32 -17.62
CA GLU A 102 0.18 2.11 -18.96
C GLU A 102 -1.09 2.95 -19.21
N ASN A 103 -1.93 3.06 -18.18
CA ASN A 103 -3.22 3.75 -18.27
C ASN A 103 -3.20 5.14 -17.62
N HIS A 104 -2.08 5.58 -17.05
CA HIS A 104 -1.93 6.87 -16.36
C HIS A 104 -2.89 7.05 -15.17
N TRP A 105 -3.02 6.02 -14.32
CA TRP A 105 -3.86 6.06 -13.13
C TRP A 105 -3.07 5.82 -11.85
N LEU A 106 -3.43 6.55 -10.81
CA LEU A 106 -3.02 6.34 -9.43
C LEU A 106 -4.20 5.78 -8.64
N TYR A 107 -3.92 4.80 -7.78
CA TYR A 107 -4.90 4.22 -6.85
C TYR A 107 -4.31 4.24 -5.44
N TRP A 108 -5.08 4.65 -4.45
CA TRP A 108 -4.61 4.65 -3.06
C TRP A 108 -5.72 4.41 -2.06
N CYS A 109 -5.33 3.97 -0.86
CA CYS A 109 -6.22 3.81 0.27
C CYS A 109 -6.24 5.03 1.17
N ASP A 110 -7.39 5.29 1.79
CA ASP A 110 -7.63 6.28 2.84
C ASP A 110 -8.11 5.53 4.08
N ARG A 111 -7.20 5.32 5.04
CA ARG A 111 -7.44 4.41 6.17
C ARG A 111 -8.60 4.87 7.04
N GLU A 112 -8.49 6.03 7.69
CA GLU A 112 -9.50 6.58 8.58
C GLU A 112 -10.72 7.15 7.84
N GLY A 113 -10.56 7.50 6.56
CA GLY A 113 -11.66 7.85 5.67
C GLY A 113 -12.40 6.63 5.13
N MET A 114 -11.84 5.42 5.29
CA MET A 114 -12.42 4.12 4.89
C MET A 114 -12.76 4.07 3.40
N ARG A 115 -11.85 4.58 2.56
CA ARG A 115 -12.07 4.73 1.11
C ARG A 115 -10.91 4.17 0.29
N VAL A 116 -11.21 3.85 -0.96
CA VAL A 116 -10.22 3.61 -2.00
C VAL A 116 -10.45 4.62 -3.11
N PHE A 117 -9.41 5.33 -3.51
CA PHE A 117 -9.45 6.38 -4.51
C PHE A 117 -8.76 5.98 -5.80
N ARG A 118 -9.13 6.69 -6.86
CA ARG A 118 -8.42 6.74 -8.12
C ARG A 118 -8.32 8.19 -8.61
N ALA A 119 -7.21 8.55 -9.25
CA ALA A 119 -7.05 9.78 -10.01
C ALA A 119 -6.09 9.56 -11.18
N ARG A 120 -6.09 10.44 -12.16
CA ARG A 120 -5.00 10.50 -13.13
C ARG A 120 -3.69 10.85 -12.44
N ASP A 121 -2.57 10.49 -13.05
CA ASP A 121 -1.23 10.79 -12.53
C ASP A 121 -0.88 12.29 -12.54
N ASP A 122 -1.70 13.13 -13.19
CA ASP A 122 -1.67 14.59 -13.09
C ASP A 122 -2.60 15.16 -11.99
N GLY A 123 -3.36 14.31 -11.29
CA GLY A 123 -4.33 14.67 -10.25
C GLY A 123 -5.75 14.92 -10.75
N SER A 124 -6.00 14.87 -12.05
CA SER A 124 -7.34 15.02 -12.61
C SER A 124 -8.20 13.77 -12.43
N GLU A 125 -9.49 13.85 -12.74
CA GLU A 125 -10.47 12.76 -12.70
C GLU A 125 -10.52 12.02 -11.35
N LEU A 126 -10.32 12.75 -10.24
CA LEU A 126 -10.37 12.19 -8.89
C LEU A 126 -11.72 11.54 -8.60
N THR A 127 -11.69 10.27 -8.21
CA THR A 127 -12.87 9.44 -8.00
C THR A 127 -12.73 8.59 -6.75
N VAL A 128 -13.77 8.49 -5.92
CA VAL A 128 -13.88 7.47 -4.88
C VAL A 128 -14.39 6.19 -5.54
N LEU A 129 -13.60 5.12 -5.52
CA LEU A 129 -13.98 3.82 -6.06
C LEU A 129 -14.73 2.96 -5.04
N VAL A 130 -14.34 3.06 -3.78
CA VAL A 130 -14.94 2.31 -2.66
C VAL A 130 -15.09 3.24 -1.47
N GLN A 131 -16.26 3.21 -0.84
CA GLN A 131 -16.51 3.83 0.45
C GLN A 131 -17.06 2.81 1.43
N ALA A 132 -16.18 2.29 2.29
CA ALA A 132 -16.52 1.24 3.25
C ALA A 132 -17.19 1.77 4.51
N GLY A 133 -17.15 3.08 4.75
CA GLY A 133 -17.76 3.72 5.91
C GLY A 133 -17.83 5.24 5.79
N LEU A 134 -18.44 5.88 6.78
CA LEU A 134 -18.66 7.33 6.84
C LEU A 134 -17.71 8.01 7.84
N PHE A 135 -16.84 8.87 7.37
CA PHE A 135 -16.01 9.73 8.21
C PHE A 135 -16.80 10.98 8.68
N PRO A 136 -16.67 11.43 9.94
CA PRO A 136 -15.89 10.81 11.03
C PRO A 136 -16.66 9.75 11.83
N ALA A 137 -17.94 9.55 11.57
CA ALA A 137 -18.85 8.76 12.43
C ALA A 137 -18.40 7.30 12.65
N GLN A 138 -17.77 6.70 11.63
CA GLN A 138 -17.31 5.30 11.65
C GLN A 138 -15.80 5.16 11.60
N SER A 139 -15.02 6.23 11.69
CA SER A 139 -13.57 6.21 11.53
C SER A 139 -12.82 5.36 12.56
N ARG A 140 -13.47 4.99 13.68
CA ARG A 140 -12.92 4.05 14.68
C ARG A 140 -13.40 2.61 14.50
N ASP A 141 -14.13 2.29 13.45
CA ASP A 141 -14.41 0.92 13.05
C ASP A 141 -13.23 0.38 12.21
N TYR A 142 -12.24 -0.17 12.88
CA TYR A 142 -11.02 -0.67 12.28
C TYR A 142 -11.26 -1.78 11.24
N THR A 143 -12.42 -2.44 11.25
CA THR A 143 -12.77 -3.45 10.23
C THR A 143 -13.05 -2.85 8.86
N ARG A 144 -13.17 -1.52 8.77
CA ARG A 144 -13.41 -0.75 7.55
C ARG A 144 -12.18 -0.02 7.02
N HIS A 145 -11.06 -0.07 7.77
CA HIS A 145 -9.83 0.63 7.44
C HIS A 145 -9.16 0.03 6.20
N CYS A 146 -9.18 0.76 5.08
CA CYS A 146 -8.49 0.39 3.85
C CYS A 146 -7.01 0.79 3.92
N VAL A 147 -6.09 -0.12 3.64
CA VAL A 147 -4.64 0.12 3.82
C VAL A 147 -3.83 -0.20 2.57
N GLY A 148 -3.67 -1.48 2.21
CA GLY A 148 -2.95 -1.92 1.03
C GLY A 148 -3.82 -1.86 -0.22
N VAL A 149 -3.21 -1.67 -1.38
CA VAL A 149 -3.88 -1.65 -2.67
C VAL A 149 -3.03 -2.30 -3.75
N ALA A 150 -3.65 -3.11 -4.61
CA ALA A 150 -3.05 -3.67 -5.81
C ALA A 150 -4.05 -3.65 -6.97
N ILE A 151 -3.56 -3.71 -8.19
CA ILE A 151 -4.40 -3.72 -9.39
C ILE A 151 -4.07 -4.91 -10.29
N ASP A 152 -5.08 -5.36 -11.00
CA ASP A 152 -4.99 -6.26 -12.15
C ASP A 152 -5.62 -5.55 -13.34
N SER A 153 -4.82 -4.78 -14.05
CA SER A 153 -5.29 -4.00 -15.21
C SER A 153 -5.74 -4.91 -16.36
N GLN A 154 -5.18 -6.13 -16.46
CA GLN A 154 -5.54 -7.08 -17.52
C GLN A 154 -6.96 -7.61 -17.38
N HIS A 155 -7.40 -7.87 -16.14
CA HIS A 155 -8.75 -8.36 -15.86
C HIS A 155 -9.68 -7.28 -15.30
N GLY A 156 -9.18 -6.04 -15.17
CA GLY A 156 -9.95 -4.89 -14.73
C GLY A 156 -10.34 -4.92 -13.25
N HIS A 157 -9.48 -5.43 -12.38
CA HIS A 157 -9.74 -5.54 -10.95
C HIS A 157 -8.82 -4.66 -10.09
N ILE A 158 -9.39 -4.15 -9.00
CA ILE A 158 -8.66 -3.57 -7.88
C ILE A 158 -8.83 -4.46 -6.65
N TYR A 159 -7.73 -4.64 -5.91
CA TYR A 159 -7.69 -5.36 -4.64
C TYR A 159 -7.27 -4.39 -3.54
N TRP A 160 -7.84 -4.56 -2.34
CA TRP A 160 -7.40 -3.79 -1.17
C TRP A 160 -7.50 -4.60 0.10
N THR A 161 -6.68 -4.26 1.10
CA THR A 161 -6.79 -4.82 2.44
C THR A 161 -7.75 -3.99 3.29
N GLN A 162 -8.53 -4.68 4.12
CA GLN A 162 -9.11 -4.13 5.34
C GLN A 162 -8.43 -4.83 6.51
N LYS A 163 -7.52 -4.10 7.17
CA LYS A 163 -6.61 -4.72 8.14
C LYS A 163 -7.27 -5.25 9.41
N GLY A 164 -8.44 -4.74 9.75
CA GLY A 164 -9.09 -5.04 11.03
C GLY A 164 -8.44 -4.34 12.23
N PRO A 165 -8.91 -4.64 13.45
CA PRO A 165 -8.24 -4.23 14.68
C PRO A 165 -6.82 -4.78 14.75
N SER A 166 -5.90 -4.05 15.40
CA SER A 166 -4.52 -4.51 15.59
C SER A 166 -4.50 -5.91 16.20
N LYS A 167 -3.80 -6.83 15.51
CA LYS A 167 -3.65 -8.25 15.89
C LYS A 167 -4.98 -8.98 16.15
N GLY A 168 -6.05 -8.48 15.53
CA GLY A 168 -7.43 -8.92 15.82
C GLY A 168 -7.94 -10.13 15.05
N GLY A 169 -7.20 -10.64 14.07
CA GLY A 169 -7.61 -11.79 13.25
C GLY A 169 -8.87 -11.52 12.40
N LYS A 170 -9.18 -10.26 12.10
CA LYS A 170 -10.37 -9.85 11.32
C LYS A 170 -10.00 -9.20 10.00
N GLY A 171 -8.75 -9.35 9.60
CA GLY A 171 -8.25 -8.82 8.34
C GLY A 171 -8.89 -9.50 7.13
N ARG A 172 -9.03 -8.75 6.04
CA ARG A 172 -9.61 -9.23 4.78
C ARG A 172 -8.84 -8.65 3.60
N ILE A 173 -8.86 -9.38 2.50
CA ILE A 173 -8.55 -8.85 1.17
C ILE A 173 -9.84 -8.86 0.37
N LEU A 174 -10.15 -7.73 -0.26
CA LEU A 174 -11.34 -7.54 -1.06
C LEU A 174 -10.97 -7.24 -2.51
N ARG A 175 -11.92 -7.43 -3.42
CA ARG A 175 -11.80 -7.15 -4.84
C ARG A 175 -13.04 -6.43 -5.35
N ALA A 176 -12.86 -5.58 -6.36
CA ALA A 176 -13.93 -4.99 -7.17
C ALA A 176 -13.41 -4.64 -8.57
N GLY A 177 -14.28 -4.21 -9.47
CA GLY A 177 -13.87 -3.66 -10.76
C GLY A 177 -13.10 -2.34 -10.61
N LEU A 178 -12.18 -2.05 -11.53
CA LEU A 178 -11.46 -0.77 -11.62
C LEU A 178 -12.36 0.43 -11.93
N THR A 179 -13.60 0.18 -12.37
CA THR A 179 -14.62 1.19 -12.62
C THR A 179 -15.86 0.90 -11.80
N LEU A 180 -16.62 1.93 -11.47
CA LEU A 180 -17.91 1.75 -10.83
C LEU A 180 -18.89 1.10 -11.82
N PRO A 181 -19.68 0.08 -11.41
CA PRO A 181 -20.75 -0.44 -12.21
C PRO A 181 -21.77 0.65 -12.56
N GLN A 182 -22.43 0.52 -13.70
CA GLN A 182 -23.41 1.50 -14.16
C GLN A 182 -24.54 1.71 -13.12
N GLY A 183 -24.72 2.95 -12.68
CA GLY A 183 -25.74 3.33 -11.70
C GLY A 183 -25.38 3.02 -10.24
N ALA A 184 -24.16 2.54 -9.98
CA ALA A 184 -23.67 2.35 -8.62
C ALA A 184 -22.85 3.56 -8.15
N GLU A 185 -22.89 3.79 -6.84
CA GLU A 185 -22.04 4.74 -6.12
C GLU A 185 -20.98 3.97 -5.31
N ALA A 186 -19.96 4.65 -4.83
CA ALA A 186 -18.83 4.04 -4.11
C ALA A 186 -19.25 3.30 -2.81
N ASP A 187 -20.32 3.72 -2.17
CA ASP A 187 -20.84 3.15 -0.91
C ASP A 187 -21.85 2.00 -1.10
N ASN A 188 -22.35 1.81 -2.32
CA ASN A 188 -23.36 0.79 -2.62
C ASN A 188 -23.02 -0.09 -3.82
N ARG A 189 -21.77 -0.08 -4.31
CA ARG A 189 -21.37 -0.90 -5.47
C ARG A 189 -21.56 -2.39 -5.17
N PRO A 190 -22.24 -3.14 -6.07
CA PRO A 190 -22.63 -4.53 -5.80
C PRO A 190 -21.52 -5.55 -6.13
N ASP A 191 -20.42 -5.13 -6.75
CA ASP A 191 -19.35 -5.98 -7.24
C ASP A 191 -18.18 -6.14 -6.26
N ILE A 192 -18.34 -5.71 -5.00
CA ILE A 192 -17.35 -5.95 -3.95
C ILE A 192 -17.42 -7.42 -3.52
N GLU A 193 -16.28 -8.10 -3.61
CA GLU A 193 -16.11 -9.46 -3.16
C GLU A 193 -15.06 -9.54 -2.05
N VAL A 194 -15.30 -10.34 -1.01
CA VAL A 194 -14.28 -10.74 -0.04
C VAL A 194 -13.55 -11.95 -0.61
N VAL A 195 -12.31 -11.77 -1.03
CA VAL A 195 -11.52 -12.84 -1.67
C VAL A 195 -10.67 -13.62 -0.66
N MET A 196 -10.31 -13.00 0.46
CA MET A 196 -9.70 -13.66 1.61
C MET A 196 -10.22 -13.03 2.91
N ALA A 197 -10.39 -13.83 3.96
CA ALA A 197 -10.91 -13.37 5.25
C ALA A 197 -10.17 -14.06 6.41
N SER A 198 -10.40 -13.55 7.62
CA SER A 198 -9.80 -14.08 8.85
C SER A 198 -8.27 -14.05 8.84
N LEU A 199 -7.69 -13.08 8.12
CA LEU A 199 -6.26 -12.81 8.15
C LEU A 199 -5.87 -12.13 9.46
N PRO A 200 -4.65 -12.33 9.97
CA PRO A 200 -4.21 -11.70 11.24
C PRO A 200 -4.31 -10.18 11.22
N GLU A 201 -3.56 -9.51 10.35
CA GLU A 201 -3.61 -8.06 10.11
C GLU A 201 -2.88 -7.73 8.79
N PRO A 202 -3.50 -7.97 7.61
CA PRO A 202 -2.87 -7.73 6.31
C PRO A 202 -2.69 -6.23 6.07
N ILE A 203 -1.53 -5.83 5.56
CA ILE A 203 -1.16 -4.43 5.36
C ILE A 203 -1.04 -4.14 3.87
N ASP A 204 0.11 -4.38 3.27
CA ASP A 204 0.36 -4.04 1.87
C ASP A 204 0.10 -5.23 0.94
N LEU A 205 -0.21 -4.93 -0.32
CA LEU A 205 -0.53 -5.90 -1.36
C LEU A 205 0.31 -5.66 -2.61
N GLU A 206 0.71 -6.74 -3.26
CA GLU A 206 1.21 -6.72 -4.63
C GLU A 206 0.63 -7.89 -5.42
N PHE A 207 0.18 -7.64 -6.64
CA PHE A 207 -0.38 -8.66 -7.51
C PHE A 207 0.49 -8.82 -8.76
N ASP A 208 1.11 -10.00 -8.89
CA ASP A 208 1.77 -10.42 -10.12
C ASP A 208 0.71 -10.97 -11.08
N ALA A 209 0.29 -10.17 -12.04
CA ALA A 209 -0.76 -10.52 -12.98
C ALA A 209 -0.32 -11.62 -13.97
N GLU A 210 0.98 -11.72 -14.28
CA GLU A 210 1.53 -12.74 -15.18
C GLU A 210 1.53 -14.12 -14.50
N ALA A 211 1.97 -14.18 -13.25
CA ALA A 211 1.98 -15.42 -12.47
C ALA A 211 0.61 -15.73 -11.82
N GLY A 212 -0.30 -14.77 -11.76
CA GLY A 212 -1.57 -14.88 -11.02
C GLY A 212 -1.35 -15.07 -9.52
N VAL A 213 -0.39 -14.37 -8.93
CA VAL A 213 -0.03 -14.50 -7.52
C VAL A 213 -0.21 -13.17 -6.80
N MET A 214 -0.96 -13.20 -5.70
CA MET A 214 -1.04 -12.11 -4.73
C MET A 214 0.00 -12.33 -3.64
N TYR A 215 0.75 -11.27 -3.33
CA TYR A 215 1.65 -11.20 -2.18
C TYR A 215 1.13 -10.16 -1.19
N TRP A 216 1.36 -10.37 0.11
CA TRP A 216 1.05 -9.37 1.13
C TRP A 216 1.93 -9.49 2.37
N THR A 217 2.13 -8.37 3.04
CA THR A 217 2.67 -8.32 4.40
C THR A 217 1.55 -8.47 5.41
N ASP A 218 1.79 -9.23 6.47
CA ASP A 218 0.87 -9.35 7.59
C ASP A 218 1.61 -9.01 8.89
N ARG A 219 1.07 -8.07 9.68
CA ARG A 219 1.67 -7.61 10.92
C ARG A 219 0.97 -8.10 12.19
N GLY A 220 0.07 -9.08 12.07
CA GLY A 220 -0.57 -9.71 13.21
C GLY A 220 0.40 -10.45 14.12
N ASP A 221 -0.12 -11.15 15.11
CA ASP A 221 0.70 -11.95 16.03
C ASP A 221 1.33 -13.16 15.34
N ASP A 222 2.56 -13.50 15.71
CA ASP A 222 3.29 -14.68 15.20
C ASP A 222 2.47 -15.97 15.36
N ALA A 223 1.79 -16.14 16.49
CA ALA A 223 0.98 -17.32 16.77
C ALA A 223 -0.20 -17.50 15.82
N SER A 224 -0.72 -16.41 15.28
CA SER A 224 -1.81 -16.42 14.28
C SER A 224 -1.31 -16.35 12.83
N GLY A 225 -0.01 -16.35 12.62
CA GLY A 225 0.61 -16.29 11.30
C GLY A 225 0.99 -14.89 10.82
N GLY A 226 0.96 -13.90 11.70
CA GLY A 226 1.43 -12.54 11.43
C GLY A 226 2.96 -12.41 11.40
N ASN A 227 3.45 -11.16 11.35
CA ASN A 227 4.85 -10.80 11.18
C ASN A 227 5.51 -11.55 10.01
N SER A 228 4.80 -11.60 8.87
CA SER A 228 5.10 -12.52 7.79
C SER A 228 4.90 -11.91 6.40
N LEU A 229 5.60 -12.50 5.43
CA LEU A 229 5.31 -12.39 4.00
C LEU A 229 4.45 -13.57 3.58
N ASN A 230 3.39 -13.30 2.85
CA ASN A 230 2.41 -14.28 2.42
C ASN A 230 2.21 -14.26 0.91
N SER A 231 1.70 -15.36 0.36
CA SER A 231 1.22 -15.43 -1.01
C SER A 231 -0.04 -16.30 -1.16
N ALA A 232 -0.81 -16.07 -2.23
CA ALA A 232 -1.88 -16.94 -2.67
C ALA A 232 -2.01 -16.87 -4.19
N ARG A 233 -2.44 -17.99 -4.81
CA ARG A 233 -2.65 -18.09 -6.26
C ARG A 233 -4.09 -17.77 -6.62
N LEU A 234 -4.25 -17.02 -7.69
CA LEU A 234 -5.55 -16.78 -8.31
C LEU A 234 -5.83 -17.91 -9.32
N VAL A 235 -6.82 -18.76 -9.02
CA VAL A 235 -7.26 -19.86 -9.88
C VAL A 235 -8.78 -19.77 -10.06
N ASP A 236 -9.25 -19.70 -11.29
CA ASP A 236 -10.68 -19.57 -11.62
C ASP A 236 -11.39 -18.44 -10.84
N GLY A 237 -10.72 -17.29 -10.71
CA GLY A 237 -11.24 -16.12 -10.02
C GLY A 237 -11.21 -16.19 -8.49
N ARG A 238 -10.61 -17.22 -7.88
CA ARG A 238 -10.49 -17.42 -6.44
C ARG A 238 -9.04 -17.52 -6.01
N PHE A 239 -8.72 -16.94 -4.86
CA PHE A 239 -7.42 -17.15 -4.23
C PHE A 239 -7.39 -18.51 -3.50
N THR A 240 -6.42 -19.31 -3.84
CA THR A 240 -6.16 -20.64 -3.30
C THR A 240 -4.69 -20.75 -2.90
N ASP A 241 -4.32 -21.84 -2.26
CA ASP A 241 -2.93 -22.16 -1.96
C ASP A 241 -2.21 -21.06 -1.17
N HIS A 242 -2.87 -20.53 -0.13
CA HIS A 242 -2.27 -19.55 0.78
C HIS A 242 -1.06 -20.16 1.48
N GLN A 243 0.06 -19.47 1.37
CA GLN A 243 1.33 -19.84 1.96
C GLN A 243 1.94 -18.67 2.75
N ILE A 244 2.54 -18.97 3.88
CA ILE A 244 3.46 -18.07 4.56
C ILE A 244 4.86 -18.33 3.98
N LEU A 245 5.36 -17.39 3.20
CA LEU A 245 6.65 -17.51 2.51
C LEU A 245 7.84 -17.29 3.43
N ALA A 246 7.71 -16.32 4.33
CA ALA A 246 8.74 -15.98 5.32
C ALA A 246 8.12 -15.38 6.57
N ARG A 247 8.85 -15.47 7.69
CA ARG A 247 8.48 -14.94 9.01
C ARG A 247 9.62 -14.10 9.57
N GLY A 248 9.36 -13.39 10.66
CA GLY A 248 10.37 -12.63 11.41
C GLY A 248 10.43 -11.17 11.04
N LEU A 249 9.38 -10.63 10.40
CA LEU A 249 9.18 -9.18 10.28
C LEU A 249 8.84 -8.60 11.65
N GLU A 250 9.28 -7.36 11.89
CA GLU A 250 8.89 -6.58 13.07
C GLU A 250 7.72 -5.66 12.69
N GLU A 251 6.52 -6.22 12.57
CA GLU A 251 5.31 -5.58 12.02
C GLU A 251 5.52 -5.14 10.56
N GLY A 252 5.46 -6.10 9.61
CA GLY A 252 5.67 -5.88 8.18
C GLY A 252 4.70 -4.84 7.60
N ILE A 253 5.24 -3.88 6.83
CA ILE A 253 4.48 -2.76 6.28
C ILE A 253 4.41 -2.84 4.77
N ALA A 254 5.51 -2.60 4.06
CA ALA A 254 5.48 -2.48 2.60
C ALA A 254 6.23 -3.64 1.93
N LEU A 255 5.85 -3.91 0.69
CA LEU A 255 6.57 -4.83 -0.18
C LEU A 255 6.63 -4.28 -1.61
N VAL A 256 7.67 -4.69 -2.34
CA VAL A 256 7.79 -4.44 -3.78
C VAL A 256 8.58 -5.57 -4.42
N SER A 257 8.11 -6.08 -5.55
CA SER A 257 8.80 -7.11 -6.31
C SER A 257 9.52 -6.58 -7.54
N ASP A 258 10.55 -7.30 -7.90
CA ASP A 258 11.18 -7.25 -9.22
C ASP A 258 11.17 -8.69 -9.75
N THR A 259 10.08 -9.03 -10.42
CA THR A 259 9.85 -10.39 -10.95
C THR A 259 10.90 -10.79 -11.97
N GLU A 260 11.44 -9.82 -12.73
CA GLU A 260 12.49 -10.04 -13.72
C GLU A 260 13.78 -10.57 -13.08
N SER A 261 14.17 -10.03 -11.92
CA SER A 261 15.34 -10.53 -11.16
C SER A 261 14.98 -11.59 -10.12
N GLY A 262 13.71 -11.89 -9.91
CA GLY A 262 13.24 -12.83 -8.89
C GLY A 262 13.50 -12.36 -7.46
N ARG A 263 13.49 -11.04 -7.21
CA ARG A 263 13.73 -10.43 -5.89
C ARG A 263 12.50 -9.67 -5.43
N MET A 264 12.25 -9.72 -4.14
CA MET A 264 11.24 -8.90 -3.46
C MET A 264 11.89 -8.22 -2.26
N TRP A 265 11.53 -6.96 -2.02
CA TRP A 265 11.98 -6.22 -0.85
C TRP A 265 10.79 -5.85 0.02
N LEU A 266 11.04 -5.86 1.34
CA LEU A 266 10.04 -5.56 2.34
C LEU A 266 10.60 -4.57 3.36
N THR A 267 9.72 -3.81 3.97
CA THR A 267 10.03 -2.98 5.13
C THR A 267 9.13 -3.33 6.30
N ASP A 268 9.59 -3.04 7.52
CA ASP A 268 8.83 -3.23 8.75
C ASP A 268 8.95 -2.02 9.69
N LEU A 269 8.16 -2.00 10.76
CA LEU A 269 8.20 -0.93 11.76
C LEU A 269 9.45 -0.95 12.63
N GLY A 270 10.20 -2.06 12.64
CA GLY A 270 11.53 -2.13 13.25
C GLY A 270 12.60 -1.32 12.52
N GLY A 271 12.25 -0.72 11.38
CA GLY A 271 13.17 0.08 10.55
C GLY A 271 14.10 -0.79 9.70
N ASN A 272 13.71 -2.02 9.44
CA ASN A 272 14.50 -2.94 8.65
C ASN A 272 14.07 -2.90 7.17
N VAL A 273 15.04 -3.14 6.29
CA VAL A 273 14.80 -3.47 4.89
C VAL A 273 15.23 -4.92 4.67
N TRP A 274 14.32 -5.72 4.17
CA TRP A 274 14.51 -7.14 3.93
C TRP A 274 14.47 -7.46 2.45
N GLU A 275 15.23 -8.47 2.05
CA GLU A 275 15.14 -9.09 0.73
C GLU A 275 14.66 -10.53 0.86
N TYR A 276 13.76 -10.92 -0.05
CA TYR A 276 13.27 -12.27 -0.23
C TYR A 276 13.53 -12.72 -1.67
N SER A 277 13.95 -13.96 -1.86
CA SER A 277 14.10 -14.55 -3.19
C SER A 277 12.81 -15.21 -3.65
N LEU A 278 12.19 -14.66 -4.68
CA LEU A 278 11.01 -15.25 -5.31
C LEU A 278 11.34 -16.56 -6.05
N THR A 279 12.62 -16.73 -6.46
CA THR A 279 13.05 -17.88 -7.24
C THR A 279 13.40 -19.08 -6.36
N SER A 280 14.17 -18.87 -5.30
CA SER A 280 14.66 -19.95 -4.42
C SER A 280 13.88 -20.09 -3.11
N GLY A 281 13.07 -19.09 -2.76
CA GLY A 281 12.49 -19.02 -1.43
C GLY A 281 13.55 -18.83 -0.35
N GLY A 282 13.23 -19.24 0.87
CA GLY A 282 14.15 -19.24 2.01
C GLY A 282 13.89 -18.10 3.02
N PRO A 283 14.82 -17.87 3.95
CA PRO A 283 14.64 -16.82 4.96
C PRO A 283 14.80 -15.41 4.38
N LEU A 284 14.25 -14.43 5.07
CA LEU A 284 14.51 -13.02 4.81
C LEU A 284 15.98 -12.68 5.04
N ARG A 285 16.57 -11.91 4.14
CA ARG A 285 17.93 -11.36 4.27
C ARG A 285 17.83 -9.85 4.55
N ARG A 286 18.35 -9.40 5.67
CA ARG A 286 18.45 -7.97 5.95
C ARG A 286 19.52 -7.32 5.08
N ILE A 287 19.22 -6.16 4.50
CA ILE A 287 20.13 -5.37 3.66
C ILE A 287 20.48 -4.04 4.28
#